data_4bf2442130ebd2a33657198c8b79f8e4
#
_entry.id   4bf2442130ebd2a33657198c8b79f8e4
#
_cell.length_a   1.000
_cell.length_b   1.000
_cell.length_c   1.000
_cell.angle_alpha   90.00
_cell.angle_beta   90.00
_cell.angle_gamma   90.00
#
_symmetry.space_group_name_H-M   'P 1'
#
loop_
_entity.id
_entity.type
_entity.pdbx_description
1 polymer ?
#
loop_
_entity_poly.entity_id
_entity_poly.type
_entity_poly.pdbx_seq_one_letter_code
_entity_poly.pdbx_strand_id
1 'polypeptide(L)'
;MRPSIAVAGLDPSSPAARARPVVVQHSAGRPGANGPLTVVERVLASRLGDEYDFVRMHQDRGNGGLDVSLLREWVALLRRLRPDLVHVRGLQNEGFLGVLAARLARCPRILVTVHGTVRDLRQGGRPLRRGLLVHGAEPFTLRAATHVATVCEYAAGRDFLRGCRDRFVGVIPNGVLVPEKPGPRSRIRGELGLRPDDVVMIAVARLTWEKGYGVLADALRRMPAAAGRRVLLVAGDGPDRPAIAEALGAAAAGPEALDVRMLGSRADVPDLLAAADLFVFPTLHENLSNALLEAMAHGLPVVASAVGGNVEVLRDKAGVLVPAGDPQALADALAPLVASPTARVELGVRARGRVRERYSLDRMLDNLDGVYRRILAVGR
;
A
#
# COMPACT_ATOMS: atom_id res chain seq x y z
N MET A 1 -24.77 10.16 -1.57
CA MET A 1 -23.72 11.02 -2.16
C MET A 1 -23.42 10.51 -3.56
N ARG A 2 -23.52 11.35 -4.59
CA ARG A 2 -23.19 10.98 -5.97
C ARG A 2 -21.69 10.72 -6.07
N PRO A 3 -21.22 9.69 -6.83
CA PRO A 3 -19.81 9.45 -7.02
C PRO A 3 -19.15 10.68 -7.63
N SER A 4 -18.08 11.14 -7.01
CA SER A 4 -17.36 12.34 -7.39
C SER A 4 -16.57 12.10 -8.67
N ILE A 5 -17.11 12.53 -9.81
CA ILE A 5 -16.39 12.63 -11.07
C ILE A 5 -15.66 13.97 -11.05
N ALA A 6 -14.39 13.98 -10.69
CA ALA A 6 -13.54 15.15 -10.86
C ALA A 6 -13.02 15.17 -12.31
N VAL A 7 -13.62 15.99 -13.14
CA VAL A 7 -13.14 16.29 -14.49
C VAL A 7 -12.45 17.64 -14.41
N ALA A 8 -11.14 17.69 -14.42
CA ALA A 8 -10.41 18.93 -14.54
C ALA A 8 -10.42 19.35 -16.03
N GLY A 9 -11.25 20.33 -16.38
CA GLY A 9 -11.09 21.12 -17.61
C GLY A 9 -11.34 20.47 -18.97
N LEU A 10 -11.86 19.25 -19.06
CA LEU A 10 -12.12 18.55 -20.32
C LEU A 10 -13.51 18.90 -20.87
N ASP A 11 -13.58 19.42 -22.10
CA ASP A 11 -14.81 19.40 -22.90
C ASP A 11 -15.01 18.00 -23.49
N PRO A 12 -16.04 17.24 -23.01
CA PRO A 12 -16.25 15.87 -23.48
C PRO A 12 -16.75 15.80 -24.93
N SER A 13 -17.12 16.91 -25.56
CA SER A 13 -17.84 16.94 -26.84
C SER A 13 -16.93 16.89 -28.07
N SER A 14 -15.60 17.11 -27.94
CA SER A 14 -14.67 17.12 -29.09
C SER A 14 -13.49 16.15 -28.95
N PRO A 15 -13.65 14.87 -29.37
CA PRO A 15 -12.55 13.89 -29.30
C PRO A 15 -11.39 14.14 -30.28
N ALA A 16 -11.64 14.89 -31.35
CA ALA A 16 -10.70 15.03 -32.49
C ALA A 16 -9.59 16.08 -32.28
N ALA A 17 -9.69 16.93 -31.25
CA ALA A 17 -8.76 18.07 -31.04
C ALA A 17 -8.04 18.02 -29.67
N ARG A 18 -7.89 16.82 -29.05
CA ARG A 18 -7.23 16.71 -27.77
C ARG A 18 -5.73 16.82 -27.89
N ALA A 19 -5.14 17.77 -27.18
CA ALA A 19 -3.69 17.96 -27.16
C ALA A 19 -2.97 16.86 -26.38
N ARG A 20 -3.65 16.19 -25.43
CA ARG A 20 -3.07 15.16 -24.53
C ARG A 20 -3.93 13.90 -24.48
N PRO A 21 -3.30 12.73 -24.27
CA PRO A 21 -4.04 11.47 -24.09
C PRO A 21 -4.91 11.53 -22.81
N VAL A 22 -6.14 10.99 -22.91
CA VAL A 22 -7.06 10.89 -21.78
C VAL A 22 -6.86 9.54 -21.08
N VAL A 23 -6.46 9.59 -19.82
CA VAL A 23 -6.24 8.41 -18.99
C VAL A 23 -7.22 8.39 -17.82
N VAL A 24 -8.10 7.39 -17.82
CA VAL A 24 -9.02 7.17 -16.70
C VAL A 24 -8.31 6.42 -15.58
N GLN A 25 -8.29 7.02 -14.38
CA GLN A 25 -7.72 6.45 -13.16
C GLN A 25 -8.83 5.84 -12.31
N HIS A 26 -8.88 4.51 -12.24
CA HIS A 26 -9.80 3.82 -11.35
C HIS A 26 -9.27 3.81 -9.91
N SER A 27 -10.18 4.05 -8.96
CA SER A 27 -9.88 3.96 -7.52
C SER A 27 -11.08 3.45 -6.73
N ALA A 28 -10.82 2.81 -5.59
CA ALA A 28 -11.85 2.30 -4.70
C ALA A 28 -11.48 2.51 -3.23
N GLY A 29 -12.47 2.77 -2.38
CA GLY A 29 -12.31 2.93 -0.94
C GLY A 29 -12.40 4.38 -0.46
N ARG A 30 -12.34 4.57 0.85
CA ARG A 30 -12.38 5.90 1.47
C ARG A 30 -10.98 6.49 1.56
N PRO A 31 -10.82 7.83 1.51
CA PRO A 31 -9.53 8.50 1.71
C PRO A 31 -8.83 8.03 2.98
N GLY A 32 -7.53 7.76 2.89
CA GLY A 32 -6.73 7.23 3.99
C GLY A 32 -6.95 5.74 4.32
N ALA A 33 -7.89 5.04 3.65
CA ALA A 33 -8.26 3.68 4.01
C ALA A 33 -7.39 2.59 3.38
N ASN A 34 -6.73 2.87 2.25
CA ASN A 34 -5.96 1.84 1.54
C ASN A 34 -4.83 2.41 0.65
N GLY A 35 -3.79 1.59 0.47
CA GLY A 35 -2.62 1.92 -0.32
C GLY A 35 -2.90 2.24 -1.81
N PRO A 36 -3.70 1.46 -2.54
CA PRO A 36 -4.04 1.75 -3.94
C PRO A 36 -4.68 3.11 -4.16
N LEU A 37 -5.58 3.54 -3.26
CA LEU A 37 -6.21 4.86 -3.35
C LEU A 37 -5.18 5.99 -3.18
N THR A 38 -4.31 5.88 -2.18
CA THR A 38 -3.22 6.85 -1.94
C THR A 38 -2.32 6.99 -3.18
N VAL A 39 -2.01 5.88 -3.86
CA VAL A 39 -1.23 5.91 -5.12
C VAL A 39 -1.98 6.71 -6.20
N VAL A 40 -3.29 6.48 -6.37
CA VAL A 40 -4.09 7.25 -7.35
C VAL A 40 -4.08 8.74 -7.04
N GLU A 41 -4.26 9.11 -5.77
CA GLU A 41 -4.23 10.52 -5.34
C GLU A 41 -2.88 11.17 -5.63
N ARG A 42 -1.77 10.47 -5.37
CA ARG A 42 -0.41 10.93 -5.71
C ARG A 42 -0.23 11.12 -7.22
N VAL A 43 -0.76 10.20 -8.05
CA VAL A 43 -0.70 10.33 -9.52
C VAL A 43 -1.52 11.51 -10.02
N LEU A 44 -2.75 11.69 -9.52
CA LEU A 44 -3.62 12.80 -9.94
C LEU A 44 -3.06 14.18 -9.55
N ALA A 45 -2.30 14.27 -8.46
CA ALA A 45 -1.67 15.50 -7.97
C ALA A 45 -0.24 15.70 -8.51
N SER A 46 0.22 14.86 -9.45
CA SER A 46 1.60 14.86 -9.92
C SER A 46 1.80 15.63 -11.22
N ARG A 47 3.09 15.85 -11.57
CA ARG A 47 3.52 16.41 -12.85
C ARG A 47 3.01 15.67 -14.10
N LEU A 48 2.56 14.44 -13.96
CA LEU A 48 1.96 13.70 -15.10
C LEU A 48 0.66 14.34 -15.59
N GLY A 49 0.02 15.22 -14.81
CA GLY A 49 -1.09 16.05 -15.28
C GLY A 49 -0.72 17.02 -16.40
N ASP A 50 0.57 17.31 -16.62
CA ASP A 50 1.05 18.11 -17.74
C ASP A 50 1.14 17.29 -19.05
N GLU A 51 1.23 15.97 -18.94
CA GLU A 51 1.38 15.02 -20.06
C GLU A 51 0.06 14.30 -20.42
N TYR A 52 -0.82 14.10 -19.43
CA TYR A 52 -2.06 13.34 -19.55
C TYR A 52 -3.25 14.07 -18.97
N ASP A 53 -4.39 13.97 -19.64
CA ASP A 53 -5.67 14.42 -19.08
C ASP A 53 -6.25 13.31 -18.21
N PHE A 54 -6.11 13.43 -16.89
CA PHE A 54 -6.61 12.45 -15.95
C PHE A 54 -8.09 12.63 -15.63
N VAL A 55 -8.83 11.54 -15.68
CA VAL A 55 -10.22 11.46 -15.21
C VAL A 55 -10.32 10.41 -14.11
N ARG A 56 -10.88 10.76 -12.96
CA ARG A 56 -11.07 9.83 -11.84
C ARG A 56 -12.38 9.05 -12.00
N MET A 57 -12.31 7.73 -11.93
CA MET A 57 -13.44 6.80 -11.84
C MET A 57 -13.38 6.11 -10.47
N HIS A 58 -14.21 6.57 -9.53
CA HIS A 58 -14.11 6.20 -8.12
C HIS A 58 -15.36 5.50 -7.58
N GLN A 59 -15.15 4.56 -6.64
CA GLN A 59 -16.22 3.97 -5.84
C GLN A 59 -15.87 3.99 -4.35
N ASP A 60 -16.81 4.42 -3.51
CA ASP A 60 -16.61 4.56 -2.06
C ASP A 60 -16.47 3.22 -1.32
N ARG A 61 -17.03 2.14 -1.87
CA ARG A 61 -17.04 0.80 -1.26
C ARG A 61 -16.31 -0.21 -2.14
N GLY A 62 -15.10 -0.58 -1.76
CA GLY A 62 -14.32 -1.61 -2.46
C GLY A 62 -14.90 -3.03 -2.36
N ASN A 63 -15.63 -3.34 -1.29
CA ASN A 63 -16.17 -4.68 -1.00
C ASN A 63 -17.68 -4.85 -1.24
N GLY A 64 -18.32 -3.93 -1.96
CA GLY A 64 -19.70 -4.08 -2.42
C GLY A 64 -19.84 -5.22 -3.45
N GLY A 65 -21.00 -5.84 -3.57
CA GLY A 65 -21.29 -6.77 -4.68
C GLY A 65 -21.28 -6.07 -6.05
N LEU A 66 -21.83 -6.72 -7.07
CA LEU A 66 -22.01 -6.14 -8.40
C LEU A 66 -23.01 -4.97 -8.30
N ASP A 67 -22.50 -3.75 -8.37
CA ASP A 67 -23.32 -2.53 -8.43
C ASP A 67 -23.65 -2.20 -9.89
N VAL A 68 -24.85 -2.61 -10.31
CA VAL A 68 -25.32 -2.43 -11.69
C VAL A 68 -25.53 -0.94 -12.02
N SER A 69 -25.94 -0.12 -11.03
CA SER A 69 -26.12 1.32 -11.23
C SER A 69 -24.79 2.00 -11.53
N LEU A 70 -23.78 1.72 -10.69
CA LEU A 70 -22.43 2.22 -10.87
C LEU A 70 -21.81 1.72 -12.20
N LEU A 71 -22.04 0.45 -12.55
CA LEU A 71 -21.59 -0.10 -13.82
C LEU A 71 -22.15 0.67 -15.02
N ARG A 72 -23.48 0.94 -15.03
CA ARG A 72 -24.12 1.72 -16.09
C ARG A 72 -23.58 3.14 -16.18
N GLU A 73 -23.38 3.78 -15.04
CA GLU A 73 -22.80 5.12 -14.97
C GLU A 73 -21.38 5.15 -15.55
N TRP A 74 -20.52 4.21 -15.17
CA TRP A 74 -19.16 4.11 -15.69
C TRP A 74 -19.13 3.78 -17.19
N VAL A 75 -19.99 2.90 -17.67
CA VAL A 75 -20.10 2.61 -19.12
C VAL A 75 -20.50 3.86 -19.90
N ALA A 76 -21.50 4.63 -19.39
CA ALA A 76 -21.92 5.86 -20.04
C ALA A 76 -20.81 6.93 -20.04
N LEU A 77 -20.10 7.08 -18.91
CA LEU A 77 -18.94 7.96 -18.78
C LEU A 77 -17.85 7.60 -19.80
N LEU A 78 -17.42 6.35 -19.83
CA LEU A 78 -16.35 5.88 -20.71
C LEU A 78 -16.71 5.98 -22.20
N ARG A 79 -17.98 5.71 -22.58
CA ARG A 79 -18.47 5.91 -23.95
C ARG A 79 -18.43 7.37 -24.39
N ARG A 80 -18.80 8.29 -23.49
CA ARG A 80 -18.73 9.74 -23.74
C ARG A 80 -17.29 10.24 -23.83
N LEU A 81 -16.45 9.82 -22.88
CA LEU A 81 -15.04 10.25 -22.81
C LEU A 81 -14.17 9.66 -23.91
N ARG A 82 -14.44 8.42 -24.36
CA ARG A 82 -13.57 7.67 -25.28
C ARG A 82 -12.09 7.78 -24.88
N PRO A 83 -11.73 7.31 -23.66
CA PRO A 83 -10.37 7.46 -23.16
C PRO A 83 -9.38 6.65 -23.99
N ASP A 84 -8.13 7.13 -24.04
CA ASP A 84 -7.03 6.43 -24.68
C ASP A 84 -6.56 5.23 -23.87
N LEU A 85 -6.69 5.33 -22.53
CA LEU A 85 -6.33 4.28 -21.58
C LEU A 85 -7.26 4.31 -20.36
N VAL A 86 -7.69 3.14 -19.90
CA VAL A 86 -8.33 2.95 -18.59
C VAL A 86 -7.36 2.18 -17.69
N HIS A 87 -6.87 2.80 -16.62
CA HIS A 87 -5.98 2.17 -15.64
C HIS A 87 -6.78 1.73 -14.42
N VAL A 88 -6.95 0.43 -14.26
CA VAL A 88 -7.68 -0.22 -13.18
C VAL A 88 -6.70 -0.78 -12.15
N ARG A 89 -7.02 -0.64 -10.87
CA ARG A 89 -6.20 -1.16 -9.75
C ARG A 89 -6.95 -2.22 -8.97
N GLY A 90 -6.24 -3.34 -8.71
CA GLY A 90 -6.76 -4.49 -7.98
C GLY A 90 -7.47 -5.51 -8.86
N LEU A 91 -7.72 -6.70 -8.30
CA LEU A 91 -8.37 -7.84 -8.96
C LEU A 91 -9.73 -8.20 -8.33
N GLN A 92 -10.05 -7.64 -7.16
CA GLN A 92 -11.29 -7.94 -6.44
C GLN A 92 -12.50 -7.28 -7.14
N ASN A 93 -13.61 -7.16 -6.44
CA ASN A 93 -14.84 -6.60 -7.00
C ASN A 93 -14.65 -5.26 -7.70
N GLU A 94 -13.81 -4.40 -7.12
CA GLU A 94 -13.51 -3.07 -7.67
C GLU A 94 -12.80 -3.15 -9.01
N GLY A 95 -11.78 -4.00 -9.12
CA GLY A 95 -11.05 -4.20 -10.37
C GLY A 95 -11.93 -4.87 -11.44
N PHE A 96 -12.71 -5.88 -11.04
CA PHE A 96 -13.67 -6.54 -11.92
C PHE A 96 -14.67 -5.56 -12.52
N LEU A 97 -15.30 -4.71 -11.69
CA LEU A 97 -16.30 -3.75 -12.14
C LEU A 97 -15.69 -2.72 -13.10
N GLY A 98 -14.48 -2.21 -12.78
CA GLY A 98 -13.76 -1.26 -13.62
C GLY A 98 -13.41 -1.84 -15.00
N VAL A 99 -12.90 -3.08 -15.05
CA VAL A 99 -12.57 -3.75 -16.32
C VAL A 99 -13.83 -4.10 -17.10
N LEU A 100 -14.90 -4.56 -16.44
CA LEU A 100 -16.17 -4.85 -17.10
C LEU A 100 -16.75 -3.59 -17.75
N ALA A 101 -16.75 -2.45 -17.03
CA ALA A 101 -17.20 -1.17 -17.58
C ALA A 101 -16.39 -0.76 -18.81
N ALA A 102 -15.05 -0.87 -18.73
CA ALA A 102 -14.16 -0.53 -19.85
C ALA A 102 -14.40 -1.43 -21.09
N ARG A 103 -14.65 -2.73 -20.89
CA ARG A 103 -14.99 -3.66 -21.97
C ARG A 103 -16.35 -3.37 -22.61
N LEU A 104 -17.37 -3.14 -21.80
CA LEU A 104 -18.71 -2.78 -22.29
C LEU A 104 -18.71 -1.42 -23.02
N ALA A 105 -17.84 -0.50 -22.60
CA ALA A 105 -17.63 0.77 -23.29
C ALA A 105 -16.72 0.65 -24.52
N ARG A 106 -16.15 -0.52 -24.79
CA ARG A 106 -15.21 -0.80 -25.91
C ARG A 106 -13.94 0.08 -25.83
N CYS A 107 -13.43 0.33 -24.62
CA CYS A 107 -12.16 1.04 -24.46
C CYS A 107 -11.01 0.23 -25.10
N PRO A 108 -10.15 0.86 -25.93
CA PRO A 108 -9.13 0.15 -26.70
C PRO A 108 -8.01 -0.40 -25.81
N ARG A 109 -7.66 0.30 -24.74
CA ARG A 109 -6.55 -0.06 -23.84
C ARG A 109 -7.02 -0.07 -22.40
N ILE A 110 -6.78 -1.21 -21.73
CA ILE A 110 -7.15 -1.46 -20.35
C ILE A 110 -5.92 -2.00 -19.65
N LEU A 111 -5.29 -1.18 -18.78
CA LEU A 111 -4.19 -1.60 -17.92
C LEU A 111 -4.75 -2.00 -16.54
N VAL A 112 -4.37 -3.18 -16.07
CA VAL A 112 -4.67 -3.63 -14.70
C VAL A 112 -3.37 -3.71 -13.91
N THR A 113 -3.26 -2.95 -12.82
CA THR A 113 -2.17 -3.13 -11.85
C THR A 113 -2.64 -3.99 -10.68
N VAL A 114 -1.94 -5.11 -10.47
CA VAL A 114 -2.23 -6.08 -9.42
C VAL A 114 -1.56 -5.63 -8.12
N HIS A 115 -2.37 -5.17 -7.15
CA HIS A 115 -1.92 -4.80 -5.81
C HIS A 115 -2.02 -5.96 -4.81
N GLY A 116 -2.89 -6.92 -5.05
CA GLY A 116 -3.15 -8.09 -4.21
C GLY A 116 -4.21 -8.98 -4.82
N THR A 117 -4.42 -10.16 -4.25
CA THR A 117 -5.41 -11.13 -4.67
C THR A 117 -6.15 -11.69 -3.46
N VAL A 118 -7.39 -12.12 -3.65
CA VAL A 118 -8.18 -12.81 -2.61
C VAL A 118 -7.53 -14.14 -2.21
N ARG A 119 -6.69 -14.73 -3.09
CA ARG A 119 -5.93 -15.96 -2.82
C ARG A 119 -4.99 -15.82 -1.63
N ASP A 120 -4.50 -14.62 -1.37
CA ASP A 120 -3.54 -14.30 -0.32
C ASP A 120 -4.19 -14.12 1.06
N LEU A 121 -5.51 -13.88 1.12
CA LEU A 121 -6.23 -13.70 2.36
C LEU A 121 -6.49 -15.06 3.03
N ARG A 122 -5.84 -15.32 4.16
CA ARG A 122 -6.00 -16.59 4.91
C ARG A 122 -7.28 -16.64 5.75
N GLN A 123 -7.80 -15.48 6.20
CA GLN A 123 -8.99 -15.36 7.04
C GLN A 123 -9.97 -14.35 6.48
N GLY A 124 -11.26 -14.65 6.60
CA GLY A 124 -12.36 -13.72 6.33
C GLY A 124 -13.05 -13.91 4.99
N GLY A 125 -14.35 -14.11 5.06
CA GLY A 125 -15.28 -14.17 3.94
C GLY A 125 -16.00 -15.52 3.82
N ARG A 126 -17.24 -15.45 3.31
CA ARG A 126 -18.04 -16.65 3.01
C ARG A 126 -17.30 -17.46 1.95
N PRO A 127 -17.09 -18.79 2.13
CA PRO A 127 -16.32 -19.64 1.19
C PRO A 127 -16.80 -19.52 -0.25
N LEU A 128 -18.12 -19.46 -0.45
CA LEU A 128 -18.74 -19.29 -1.78
C LEU A 128 -18.32 -17.98 -2.45
N ARG A 129 -18.34 -16.86 -1.72
CA ARG A 129 -17.90 -15.57 -2.25
C ARG A 129 -16.43 -15.58 -2.64
N ARG A 130 -15.58 -16.20 -1.79
CA ARG A 130 -14.15 -16.37 -2.10
C ARG A 130 -13.96 -17.20 -3.37
N GLY A 131 -14.69 -18.29 -3.52
CA GLY A 131 -14.67 -19.14 -4.72
C GLY A 131 -15.04 -18.33 -5.97
N LEU A 132 -16.13 -17.55 -5.93
CA LEU A 132 -16.55 -16.69 -7.05
C LEU A 132 -15.49 -15.64 -7.42
N LEU A 133 -14.82 -15.05 -6.45
CA LEU A 133 -13.76 -14.08 -6.72
C LEU A 133 -12.52 -14.74 -7.33
N VAL A 134 -12.05 -15.83 -6.74
CA VAL A 134 -10.82 -16.53 -7.16
C VAL A 134 -10.98 -17.22 -8.51
N HIS A 135 -12.13 -17.83 -8.78
CA HIS A 135 -12.35 -18.61 -10.01
C HIS A 135 -13.15 -17.87 -11.08
N GLY A 136 -13.80 -16.76 -10.74
CA GLY A 136 -14.61 -15.95 -11.66
C GLY A 136 -14.02 -14.56 -11.90
N ALA A 137 -14.12 -13.67 -10.90
CA ALA A 137 -13.78 -12.26 -11.07
C ALA A 137 -12.30 -11.99 -11.38
N GLU A 138 -11.37 -12.59 -10.62
CA GLU A 138 -9.92 -12.40 -10.86
C GLU A 138 -9.48 -12.90 -12.25
N PRO A 139 -9.81 -14.13 -12.69
CA PRO A 139 -9.48 -14.60 -14.02
C PRO A 139 -10.14 -13.78 -15.14
N PHE A 140 -11.39 -13.36 -14.96
CA PHE A 140 -12.06 -12.48 -15.92
C PHE A 140 -11.32 -11.15 -16.04
N THR A 141 -11.03 -10.49 -14.91
CA THR A 141 -10.33 -9.19 -14.86
C THR A 141 -9.00 -9.26 -15.61
N LEU A 142 -8.22 -10.32 -15.38
CA LEU A 142 -6.94 -10.54 -16.03
C LEU A 142 -7.09 -10.84 -17.53
N ARG A 143 -8.05 -11.70 -17.93
CA ARG A 143 -8.26 -12.02 -19.34
C ARG A 143 -8.80 -10.84 -20.13
N ALA A 144 -9.64 -10.04 -19.51
CA ALA A 144 -10.26 -8.88 -20.14
C ALA A 144 -9.33 -7.65 -20.18
N ALA A 145 -8.26 -7.60 -19.40
CA ALA A 145 -7.24 -6.57 -19.52
C ALA A 145 -6.45 -6.71 -20.82
N THR A 146 -6.10 -5.59 -21.46
CA THR A 146 -5.18 -5.57 -22.61
C THR A 146 -3.72 -5.55 -22.16
N HIS A 147 -3.46 -5.00 -20.98
CA HIS A 147 -2.14 -4.89 -20.36
C HIS A 147 -2.25 -5.19 -18.86
N VAL A 148 -1.24 -5.84 -18.31
CA VAL A 148 -1.17 -6.21 -16.89
C VAL A 148 0.17 -5.76 -16.32
N ALA A 149 0.14 -5.15 -15.15
CA ALA A 149 1.31 -4.80 -14.36
C ALA A 149 1.15 -5.29 -12.92
N THR A 150 2.24 -5.34 -12.17
CA THR A 150 2.22 -5.64 -10.73
C THR A 150 2.94 -4.54 -9.95
N VAL A 151 2.74 -4.52 -8.63
CA VAL A 151 3.42 -3.54 -7.76
C VAL A 151 4.77 -4.03 -7.26
N CYS A 152 5.09 -5.32 -7.45
CA CYS A 152 6.33 -5.92 -6.97
C CYS A 152 6.70 -7.17 -7.79
N GLU A 153 7.96 -7.56 -7.78
CA GLU A 153 8.47 -8.75 -8.48
C GLU A 153 7.86 -10.03 -7.92
N TYR A 154 7.66 -10.10 -6.59
CA TYR A 154 6.98 -11.22 -5.97
C TYR A 154 5.60 -11.46 -6.58
N ALA A 155 4.80 -10.41 -6.75
CA ALA A 155 3.48 -10.53 -7.37
C ALA A 155 3.59 -10.96 -8.85
N ALA A 156 4.58 -10.46 -9.59
CA ALA A 156 4.81 -10.83 -10.99
C ALA A 156 5.18 -12.32 -11.18
N GLY A 157 5.85 -12.91 -10.18
CA GLY A 157 6.23 -14.33 -10.19
C GLY A 157 5.09 -15.30 -9.85
N ARG A 158 3.88 -14.82 -9.53
CA ARG A 158 2.76 -15.67 -9.09
C ARG A 158 2.13 -16.45 -10.24
N ASP A 159 1.79 -17.70 -9.97
CA ASP A 159 1.26 -18.66 -10.98
C ASP A 159 -0.01 -18.19 -11.69
N PHE A 160 -0.89 -17.48 -11.00
CA PHE A 160 -2.13 -16.98 -11.59
C PHE A 160 -1.91 -15.90 -12.68
N LEU A 161 -0.71 -15.34 -12.79
CA LEU A 161 -0.32 -14.41 -13.84
C LEU A 161 0.35 -15.08 -15.06
N ARG A 162 0.60 -16.39 -15.02
CA ARG A 162 1.25 -17.09 -16.15
C ARG A 162 0.54 -16.89 -17.48
N GLY A 163 -0.80 -16.84 -17.47
CA GLY A 163 -1.62 -16.61 -18.65
C GLY A 163 -1.66 -15.14 -19.14
N CYS A 164 -0.89 -14.25 -18.51
CA CYS A 164 -0.84 -12.83 -18.87
C CYS A 164 0.53 -12.37 -19.40
N ARG A 165 1.49 -13.31 -19.60
CA ARG A 165 2.88 -12.97 -19.93
C ARG A 165 3.02 -12.16 -21.22
N ASP A 166 2.22 -12.44 -22.22
CA ASP A 166 2.11 -11.71 -23.49
C ASP A 166 1.64 -10.25 -23.35
N ARG A 167 0.92 -9.96 -22.28
CA ARG A 167 0.34 -8.65 -21.95
C ARG A 167 0.95 -8.00 -20.71
N PHE A 168 1.97 -8.64 -20.14
CA PHE A 168 2.66 -8.12 -18.97
C PHE A 168 3.60 -6.99 -19.36
N VAL A 169 3.34 -5.78 -18.84
CA VAL A 169 4.08 -4.56 -19.19
C VAL A 169 5.15 -4.18 -18.15
N GLY A 170 5.25 -4.94 -17.05
CA GLY A 170 6.29 -4.78 -16.05
C GLY A 170 5.76 -4.53 -14.63
N VAL A 171 6.71 -4.23 -13.76
CA VAL A 171 6.46 -3.91 -12.35
C VAL A 171 6.42 -2.39 -12.19
N ILE A 172 5.38 -1.87 -11.57
CA ILE A 172 5.19 -0.45 -11.22
C ILE A 172 5.08 -0.36 -9.70
N PRO A 173 6.20 -0.26 -8.99
CA PRO A 173 6.16 -0.17 -7.53
C PRO A 173 5.42 1.09 -7.05
N ASN A 174 4.80 1.00 -5.89
CA ASN A 174 4.27 2.17 -5.22
C ASN A 174 5.40 3.13 -4.89
N GLY A 175 5.14 4.45 -5.04
CA GLY A 175 6.07 5.50 -4.68
C GLY A 175 5.63 6.26 -3.44
N VAL A 176 6.59 6.68 -2.63
CA VAL A 176 6.36 7.49 -1.44
C VAL A 176 7.14 8.80 -1.50
N LEU A 177 6.61 9.81 -0.83
CA LEU A 177 7.35 11.06 -0.63
C LEU A 177 8.53 10.78 0.32
N VAL A 178 9.72 11.24 -0.07
CA VAL A 178 10.91 11.20 0.77
C VAL A 178 11.11 12.59 1.36
N PRO A 179 10.88 12.82 2.65
CA PRO A 179 11.01 14.13 3.25
C PRO A 179 12.44 14.66 3.11
N GLU A 180 12.61 15.89 2.65
CA GLU A 180 13.94 16.53 2.58
C GLU A 180 14.50 16.86 3.95
N LYS A 181 13.63 17.26 4.87
CA LYS A 181 13.95 17.64 6.25
C LYS A 181 13.31 16.68 7.23
N PRO A 182 13.94 16.47 8.40
CA PRO A 182 13.28 15.74 9.49
C PRO A 182 11.93 16.38 9.83
N GLY A 183 10.93 15.54 10.11
CA GLY A 183 9.62 16.00 10.55
C GLY A 183 9.64 16.61 11.96
N PRO A 184 8.49 17.03 12.47
CA PRO A 184 8.36 17.75 13.76
C PRO A 184 8.48 16.80 14.95
N ARG A 185 9.62 16.07 15.06
CA ARG A 185 9.87 15.01 16.07
C ARG A 185 9.60 15.47 17.50
N SER A 186 10.16 16.62 17.90
CA SER A 186 10.03 17.13 19.28
C SER A 186 8.59 17.51 19.61
N ARG A 187 7.86 18.12 18.67
CA ARG A 187 6.46 18.49 18.82
C ARG A 187 5.59 17.26 19.04
N ILE A 188 5.69 16.26 18.17
CA ILE A 188 4.88 15.03 18.27
C ILE A 188 5.23 14.23 19.53
N ARG A 189 6.51 14.15 19.87
CA ARG A 189 6.92 13.50 21.14
C ARG A 189 6.32 14.21 22.34
N GLY A 190 6.30 15.55 22.36
CA GLY A 190 5.64 16.35 23.40
C GLY A 190 4.14 16.11 23.49
N GLU A 191 3.43 16.15 22.34
CA GLU A 191 1.98 15.90 22.26
C GLU A 191 1.61 14.50 22.75
N LEU A 192 2.46 13.52 22.51
CA LEU A 192 2.28 12.15 22.98
C LEU A 192 2.87 11.91 24.38
N GLY A 193 3.42 12.92 25.08
CA GLY A 193 4.04 12.75 26.40
C GLY A 193 5.18 11.73 26.41
N LEU A 194 5.95 11.65 25.31
CA LEU A 194 7.13 10.82 25.17
C LEU A 194 8.35 11.55 25.73
N ARG A 195 9.19 10.83 26.46
CA ARG A 195 10.43 11.37 27.01
C ARG A 195 11.53 11.40 25.94
N PRO A 196 12.56 12.25 26.09
CA PRO A 196 13.68 12.28 25.14
C PRO A 196 14.40 10.94 24.99
N ASP A 197 14.54 10.19 26.09
CA ASP A 197 15.22 8.91 26.24
C ASP A 197 14.36 7.68 25.95
N ASP A 198 13.04 7.85 25.77
CA ASP A 198 12.16 6.75 25.36
C ASP A 198 12.58 6.17 23.99
N VAL A 199 12.66 4.84 23.91
CA VAL A 199 12.80 4.16 22.60
C VAL A 199 11.40 3.85 22.07
N VAL A 200 11.05 4.54 20.99
CA VAL A 200 9.71 4.50 20.40
C VAL A 200 9.67 3.58 19.17
N MET A 201 9.09 2.42 19.34
CA MET A 201 8.72 1.52 18.24
C MET A 201 7.37 1.96 17.66
N ILE A 202 7.18 1.81 16.35
CA ILE A 202 5.89 2.09 15.72
C ILE A 202 5.51 0.97 14.76
N ALA A 203 4.23 0.59 14.79
CA ALA A 203 3.58 -0.28 13.82
C ALA A 203 2.42 0.48 13.16
N VAL A 204 2.41 0.55 11.82
CA VAL A 204 1.37 1.22 11.04
C VAL A 204 0.77 0.21 10.07
N ALA A 205 -0.43 -0.27 10.37
CA ALA A 205 -1.17 -1.18 9.51
C ALA A 205 -2.64 -1.25 9.90
N ARG A 206 -3.46 -1.87 9.04
CA ARG A 206 -4.82 -2.26 9.40
C ARG A 206 -4.77 -3.25 10.58
N LEU A 207 -5.65 -3.08 11.56
CA LEU A 207 -5.72 -3.94 12.74
C LEU A 207 -6.47 -5.24 12.41
N THR A 208 -5.71 -6.16 11.80
CA THR A 208 -6.13 -7.54 11.51
C THR A 208 -5.00 -8.50 11.88
N TRP A 209 -5.35 -9.72 12.30
CA TRP A 209 -4.37 -10.72 12.72
C TRP A 209 -3.35 -11.09 11.63
N GLU A 210 -3.73 -10.97 10.37
CA GLU A 210 -2.80 -11.19 9.23
C GLU A 210 -1.62 -10.20 9.19
N LYS A 211 -1.74 -9.05 9.91
CA LYS A 211 -0.63 -8.09 10.07
C LYS A 211 0.35 -8.46 11.18
N GLY A 212 0.16 -9.65 11.80
CA GLY A 212 1.13 -10.26 12.70
C GLY A 212 1.15 -9.66 14.11
N TYR A 213 0.09 -9.01 14.55
CA TYR A 213 0.05 -8.41 15.89
C TYR A 213 0.16 -9.44 17.02
N GLY A 214 -0.29 -10.70 16.81
CA GLY A 214 -0.04 -11.78 17.75
C GLY A 214 1.45 -12.13 17.87
N VAL A 215 2.14 -12.19 16.72
CA VAL A 215 3.60 -12.42 16.69
C VAL A 215 4.34 -11.26 17.38
N LEU A 216 3.87 -10.01 17.19
CA LEU A 216 4.44 -8.85 17.86
C LEU A 216 4.24 -8.94 19.38
N ALA A 217 3.04 -9.25 19.85
CA ALA A 217 2.76 -9.40 21.29
C ALA A 217 3.67 -10.48 21.93
N ASP A 218 3.82 -11.62 21.25
CA ASP A 218 4.68 -12.70 21.72
C ASP A 218 6.17 -12.34 21.70
N ALA A 219 6.62 -11.58 20.70
CA ALA A 219 7.98 -11.09 20.61
C ALA A 219 8.30 -10.09 21.74
N LEU A 220 7.39 -9.16 22.01
CA LEU A 220 7.57 -8.15 23.07
C LEU A 220 7.72 -8.79 24.46
N ARG A 221 7.01 -9.90 24.74
CA ARG A 221 7.17 -10.66 25.98
C ARG A 221 8.52 -11.38 26.10
N ARG A 222 9.18 -11.67 24.96
CA ARG A 222 10.47 -12.37 24.89
C ARG A 222 11.67 -11.44 24.82
N MET A 223 11.43 -10.15 24.58
CA MET A 223 12.51 -9.17 24.53
C MET A 223 13.20 -9.08 25.90
N PRO A 224 14.56 -9.04 25.93
CA PRO A 224 15.28 -8.84 27.16
C PRO A 224 14.98 -7.48 27.78
N ALA A 225 15.26 -7.35 29.10
CA ALA A 225 15.27 -6.09 29.78
C ALA A 225 16.12 -5.05 29.04
N ALA A 226 15.64 -3.83 28.95
CA ALA A 226 16.38 -2.73 28.33
C ALA A 226 16.58 -1.59 29.34
N ALA A 227 17.72 -0.92 29.25
CA ALA A 227 17.94 0.30 29.98
C ALA A 227 17.05 1.41 29.40
N GLY A 228 15.96 1.76 30.06
CA GLY A 228 15.06 2.81 29.64
C GLY A 228 13.66 2.32 29.24
N ARG A 229 12.77 3.28 29.14
CA ARG A 229 11.36 3.02 28.80
C ARG A 229 11.21 2.75 27.32
N ARG A 230 10.47 1.70 27.00
CA ARG A 230 10.06 1.35 25.63
C ARG A 230 8.62 1.76 25.39
N VAL A 231 8.34 2.33 24.24
CA VAL A 231 6.98 2.71 23.85
C VAL A 231 6.68 2.05 22.49
N LEU A 232 5.52 1.39 22.39
CA LEU A 232 4.99 0.91 21.14
C LEU A 232 3.78 1.77 20.73
N LEU A 233 3.92 2.49 19.64
CA LEU A 233 2.82 3.20 18.99
C LEU A 233 2.19 2.28 17.94
N VAL A 234 0.87 2.10 18.00
CA VAL A 234 0.11 1.31 17.02
C VAL A 234 -0.88 2.23 16.34
N ALA A 235 -0.60 2.60 15.08
CA ALA A 235 -1.44 3.46 14.27
C ALA A 235 -2.19 2.63 13.23
N GLY A 236 -3.51 2.74 13.22
CA GLY A 236 -4.41 2.03 12.34
C GLY A 236 -5.73 1.66 13.01
N ASP A 237 -6.64 1.11 12.22
CA ASP A 237 -7.91 0.60 12.70
C ASP A 237 -8.27 -0.69 11.96
N GLY A 238 -9.22 -1.47 12.48
CA GLY A 238 -9.64 -2.71 11.86
C GLY A 238 -10.55 -3.55 12.74
N PRO A 239 -11.14 -4.61 12.17
CA PRO A 239 -12.13 -5.44 12.86
C PRO A 239 -11.57 -6.14 14.10
N ASP A 240 -10.27 -6.44 14.13
CA ASP A 240 -9.64 -7.18 15.23
C ASP A 240 -9.04 -6.26 16.31
N ARG A 241 -9.29 -4.92 16.23
CA ARG A 241 -8.71 -3.94 17.15
C ARG A 241 -8.87 -4.28 18.64
N PRO A 242 -10.06 -4.68 19.14
CA PRO A 242 -10.22 -4.98 20.56
C PRO A 242 -9.30 -6.12 21.03
N ALA A 243 -9.30 -7.23 20.28
CA ALA A 243 -8.51 -8.40 20.63
C ALA A 243 -6.99 -8.16 20.45
N ILE A 244 -6.58 -7.35 19.46
CA ILE A 244 -5.19 -6.94 19.30
C ILE A 244 -4.74 -6.03 20.45
N ALA A 245 -5.58 -5.09 20.87
CA ALA A 245 -5.29 -4.22 22.00
C ALA A 245 -5.12 -5.00 23.30
N GLU A 246 -5.97 -6.00 23.56
CA GLU A 246 -5.85 -6.92 24.68
C GLU A 246 -4.54 -7.72 24.64
N ALA A 247 -4.20 -8.32 23.51
CA ALA A 247 -2.98 -9.11 23.35
C ALA A 247 -1.70 -8.28 23.57
N LEU A 248 -1.65 -7.06 23.03
CA LEU A 248 -0.53 -6.13 23.20
C LEU A 248 -0.49 -5.56 24.62
N GLY A 249 -1.65 -5.27 25.24
CA GLY A 249 -1.74 -4.84 26.65
C GLY A 249 -1.24 -5.91 27.61
N ALA A 250 -1.59 -7.18 27.37
CA ALA A 250 -1.08 -8.31 28.13
C ALA A 250 0.45 -8.50 27.97
N ALA A 251 1.02 -8.15 26.81
CA ALA A 251 2.46 -8.14 26.63
C ALA A 251 3.14 -7.00 27.40
N ALA A 252 2.45 -5.88 27.57
CA ALA A 252 2.95 -4.73 28.35
C ALA A 252 2.87 -4.93 29.86
N ALA A 253 2.05 -5.84 30.35
CA ALA A 253 1.88 -6.13 31.79
C ALA A 253 3.05 -6.91 32.42
N GLY A 254 4.09 -7.24 31.64
CA GLY A 254 5.31 -7.87 32.14
C GLY A 254 6.16 -6.96 33.02
N PRO A 255 7.24 -7.48 33.62
CA PRO A 255 8.12 -6.73 34.50
C PRO A 255 8.89 -5.60 33.83
N GLU A 256 8.88 -5.61 32.50
CA GLU A 256 9.58 -4.65 31.67
C GLU A 256 8.72 -3.41 31.37
N ALA A 257 9.33 -2.23 31.46
CA ALA A 257 8.64 -0.96 31.24
C ALA A 257 8.30 -0.74 29.75
N LEU A 258 7.25 -1.42 29.27
CA LEU A 258 6.71 -1.26 27.94
C LEU A 258 5.36 -0.52 28.02
N ASP A 259 5.26 0.61 27.31
CA ASP A 259 4.04 1.39 27.17
C ASP A 259 3.45 1.15 25.75
N VAL A 260 2.26 0.58 25.68
CA VAL A 260 1.56 0.33 24.40
C VAL A 260 0.45 1.34 24.20
N ARG A 261 0.47 2.03 23.07
CA ARG A 261 -0.50 3.07 22.73
C ARG A 261 -1.22 2.78 21.42
N MET A 262 -2.52 2.47 21.53
CA MET A 262 -3.41 2.24 20.41
C MET A 262 -3.97 3.57 19.88
N LEU A 263 -3.33 4.15 18.87
CA LEU A 263 -3.62 5.50 18.36
C LEU A 263 -4.87 5.57 17.46
N GLY A 264 -5.39 4.43 17.02
CA GLY A 264 -6.48 4.39 16.04
C GLY A 264 -6.03 4.85 14.64
N SER A 265 -7.00 5.16 13.79
CA SER A 265 -6.73 5.70 12.45
C SER A 265 -6.21 7.14 12.57
N ARG A 266 -5.07 7.43 11.96
CA ARG A 266 -4.37 8.72 12.01
C ARG A 266 -4.15 9.27 10.61
N ALA A 267 -4.37 10.57 10.43
CA ALA A 267 -4.05 11.28 9.18
C ALA A 267 -2.59 11.79 9.14
N ASP A 268 -1.97 11.94 10.31
CA ASP A 268 -0.61 12.46 10.52
C ASP A 268 0.44 11.34 10.68
N VAL A 269 0.26 10.22 9.99
CA VAL A 269 1.23 9.11 10.01
C VAL A 269 2.66 9.56 9.71
N PRO A 270 2.93 10.47 8.76
CA PRO A 270 4.28 10.99 8.52
C PRO A 270 4.91 11.62 9.78
N ASP A 271 4.14 12.37 10.55
CA ASP A 271 4.61 13.00 11.79
C ASP A 271 4.88 11.96 12.89
N LEU A 272 4.03 10.94 13.00
CA LEU A 272 4.26 9.82 13.93
C LEU A 272 5.53 9.04 13.57
N LEU A 273 5.80 8.81 12.28
CA LEU A 273 7.03 8.18 11.81
C LEU A 273 8.26 9.04 12.13
N ALA A 274 8.17 10.38 12.00
CA ALA A 274 9.24 11.28 12.39
C ALA A 274 9.54 11.24 13.92
N ALA A 275 8.53 10.95 14.74
CA ALA A 275 8.67 10.85 16.20
C ALA A 275 9.21 9.50 16.70
N ALA A 276 9.12 8.47 15.89
CA ALA A 276 9.55 7.10 16.21
C ALA A 276 11.08 6.90 16.05
N ASP A 277 11.57 5.78 16.60
CA ASP A 277 12.96 5.33 16.54
C ASP A 277 13.13 4.05 15.72
N LEU A 278 12.07 3.25 15.56
CA LEU A 278 12.11 1.93 14.95
C LEU A 278 10.73 1.56 14.41
N PHE A 279 10.68 1.05 13.18
CA PHE A 279 9.45 0.55 12.56
C PHE A 279 9.40 -0.98 12.61
N VAL A 280 8.27 -1.53 13.09
CA VAL A 280 8.07 -2.98 13.24
C VAL A 280 6.93 -3.43 12.34
N PHE A 281 7.18 -4.41 11.45
CA PHE A 281 6.21 -4.86 10.48
C PHE A 281 6.16 -6.40 10.37
N PRO A 282 5.61 -7.10 11.35
CA PRO A 282 5.63 -8.57 11.45
C PRO A 282 4.49 -9.23 10.66
N THR A 283 4.07 -8.63 9.55
CA THR A 283 2.95 -9.10 8.72
C THR A 283 3.16 -10.54 8.25
N LEU A 284 2.07 -11.32 8.17
CA LEU A 284 2.12 -12.71 7.69
C LEU A 284 1.98 -12.80 6.17
N HIS A 285 1.53 -11.73 5.54
CA HIS A 285 1.43 -11.62 4.08
C HIS A 285 1.48 -10.15 3.66
N GLU A 286 2.21 -9.86 2.58
CA GLU A 286 2.28 -8.53 1.96
C GLU A 286 2.71 -8.62 0.50
N ASN A 287 2.18 -7.74 -0.36
CA ASN A 287 2.75 -7.52 -1.69
C ASN A 287 3.72 -6.34 -1.67
N LEU A 288 3.23 -5.12 -1.47
CA LEU A 288 4.07 -3.94 -1.30
C LEU A 288 3.41 -2.95 -0.35
N SER A 289 4.00 -2.76 0.83
CA SER A 289 3.46 -1.92 1.89
C SER A 289 3.88 -0.46 1.73
N ASN A 290 2.90 0.44 1.60
CA ASN A 290 3.19 1.88 1.66
C ASN A 290 3.74 2.29 3.03
N ALA A 291 3.21 1.74 4.12
CA ALA A 291 3.67 2.08 5.47
C ALA A 291 5.15 1.69 5.69
N LEU A 292 5.58 0.54 5.15
CA LEU A 292 6.98 0.13 5.16
C LEU A 292 7.85 1.14 4.39
N LEU A 293 7.43 1.50 3.17
CA LEU A 293 8.17 2.48 2.35
C LEU A 293 8.19 3.87 2.99
N GLU A 294 7.09 4.29 3.60
CA GLU A 294 6.99 5.57 4.31
C GLU A 294 7.90 5.60 5.55
N ALA A 295 7.95 4.53 6.34
CA ALA A 295 8.87 4.41 7.47
C ALA A 295 10.34 4.52 7.03
N MET A 296 10.71 3.80 5.97
CA MET A 296 12.06 3.85 5.38
C MET A 296 12.37 5.25 4.82
N ALA A 297 11.40 5.92 4.19
CA ALA A 297 11.56 7.28 3.68
C ALA A 297 11.87 8.30 4.80
N HIS A 298 11.33 8.07 6.00
CA HIS A 298 11.65 8.85 7.21
C HIS A 298 12.99 8.46 7.86
N GLY A 299 13.70 7.48 7.30
CA GLY A 299 14.98 7.02 7.82
C GLY A 299 14.85 6.17 9.09
N LEU A 300 13.70 5.54 9.29
CA LEU A 300 13.53 4.58 10.39
C LEU A 300 14.25 3.27 10.05
N PRO A 301 15.00 2.68 10.99
CA PRO A 301 15.37 1.29 10.89
C PRO A 301 14.11 0.43 10.90
N VAL A 302 14.10 -0.63 10.11
CA VAL A 302 12.96 -1.49 9.92
C VAL A 302 13.28 -2.93 10.30
N VAL A 303 12.38 -3.56 11.07
CA VAL A 303 12.32 -5.01 11.26
C VAL A 303 11.00 -5.51 10.67
N ALA A 304 11.06 -6.39 9.69
CA ALA A 304 9.87 -6.90 9.01
C ALA A 304 9.94 -8.40 8.73
N SER A 305 8.78 -9.04 8.60
CA SER A 305 8.71 -10.44 8.17
C SER A 305 9.20 -10.59 6.72
N ALA A 306 9.91 -11.70 6.45
CA ALA A 306 10.42 -12.10 5.14
C ALA A 306 9.27 -12.67 4.27
N VAL A 307 8.32 -11.83 3.89
CA VAL A 307 7.17 -12.19 3.06
C VAL A 307 7.03 -11.25 1.87
N GLY A 308 6.64 -11.82 0.74
CA GLY A 308 6.26 -11.06 -0.47
C GLY A 308 7.25 -9.98 -0.85
N GLY A 309 6.75 -8.79 -1.11
CA GLY A 309 7.56 -7.62 -1.49
C GLY A 309 8.46 -7.07 -0.39
N ASN A 310 8.27 -7.42 0.89
CA ASN A 310 9.19 -7.01 1.95
C ASN A 310 10.61 -7.50 1.65
N VAL A 311 10.75 -8.71 1.08
CA VAL A 311 12.05 -9.30 0.74
C VAL A 311 12.78 -8.45 -0.31
N GLU A 312 12.08 -7.95 -1.31
CA GLU A 312 12.71 -7.12 -2.35
C GLU A 312 12.93 -5.66 -1.90
N VAL A 313 12.04 -5.12 -1.06
CA VAL A 313 12.19 -3.77 -0.51
C VAL A 313 13.41 -3.68 0.41
N LEU A 314 13.59 -4.68 1.28
CA LEU A 314 14.66 -4.71 2.28
C LEU A 314 15.97 -5.38 1.80
N ARG A 315 16.11 -5.63 0.49
CA ARG A 315 17.38 -6.09 -0.10
C ARG A 315 18.54 -5.15 0.26
N ASP A 316 19.76 -5.64 0.13
CA ASP A 316 20.99 -4.87 0.34
C ASP A 316 21.14 -4.32 1.77
N LYS A 317 20.62 -5.08 2.74
CA LYS A 317 20.64 -4.73 4.17
C LYS A 317 19.91 -3.39 4.47
N ALA A 318 18.91 -3.05 3.69
CA ALA A 318 18.07 -1.86 3.92
C ALA A 318 17.09 -2.00 5.10
N GLY A 319 17.05 -3.17 5.74
CA GLY A 319 16.28 -3.49 6.92
C GLY A 319 16.64 -4.88 7.42
N VAL A 320 16.01 -5.30 8.51
CA VAL A 320 16.16 -6.64 9.08
C VAL A 320 14.93 -7.48 8.71
N LEU A 321 15.17 -8.62 8.06
CA LEU A 321 14.15 -9.60 7.72
C LEU A 321 14.17 -10.76 8.73
N VAL A 322 12.99 -11.11 9.24
CA VAL A 322 12.79 -12.27 10.14
C VAL A 322 11.80 -13.27 9.54
N PRO A 323 11.86 -14.56 9.87
CA PRO A 323 10.86 -15.50 9.44
C PRO A 323 9.45 -15.09 9.87
N ALA A 324 8.47 -15.23 8.96
CA ALA A 324 7.09 -14.89 9.28
C ALA A 324 6.50 -15.83 10.33
N GLY A 325 5.84 -15.27 11.33
CA GLY A 325 5.24 -16.05 12.41
C GLY A 325 6.21 -16.50 13.49
N ASP A 326 7.45 -16.04 13.47
CA ASP A 326 8.48 -16.36 14.46
C ASP A 326 8.68 -15.20 15.46
N PRO A 327 8.08 -15.26 16.66
CA PRO A 327 8.22 -14.21 17.66
C PRO A 327 9.61 -14.17 18.31
N GLN A 328 10.35 -15.29 18.35
CA GLN A 328 11.70 -15.28 18.89
C GLN A 328 12.66 -14.54 17.96
N ALA A 329 12.65 -14.88 16.67
CA ALA A 329 13.45 -14.17 15.68
C ALA A 329 13.13 -12.68 15.61
N LEU A 330 11.85 -12.30 15.81
CA LEU A 330 11.45 -10.90 15.88
C LEU A 330 12.02 -10.20 17.11
N ALA A 331 11.95 -10.83 18.30
CA ALA A 331 12.52 -10.30 19.53
C ALA A 331 14.04 -10.13 19.42
N ASP A 332 14.76 -11.14 18.89
CA ASP A 332 16.21 -11.12 18.71
C ASP A 332 16.65 -10.02 17.73
N ALA A 333 15.84 -9.74 16.69
CA ALA A 333 16.10 -8.66 15.75
C ALA A 333 15.82 -7.26 16.31
N LEU A 334 14.84 -7.12 17.19
CA LEU A 334 14.47 -5.85 17.82
C LEU A 334 15.46 -5.47 18.94
N ALA A 335 15.94 -6.41 19.74
CA ALA A 335 16.75 -6.16 20.93
C ALA A 335 18.00 -5.31 20.65
N PRO A 336 18.86 -5.59 19.65
CA PRO A 336 20.04 -4.78 19.38
C PRO A 336 19.68 -3.37 18.87
N LEU A 337 18.57 -3.21 18.15
CA LEU A 337 18.11 -1.91 17.68
C LEU A 337 17.53 -1.06 18.81
N VAL A 338 16.87 -1.68 19.80
CA VAL A 338 16.41 -1.00 21.02
C VAL A 338 17.62 -0.53 21.83
N ALA A 339 18.65 -1.35 21.97
CA ALA A 339 19.82 -1.07 22.79
C ALA A 339 20.78 -0.03 22.18
N SER A 340 20.88 0.07 20.83
CA SER A 340 21.91 0.86 20.17
C SER A 340 21.34 1.98 19.28
N PRO A 341 21.46 3.25 19.71
CA PRO A 341 21.12 4.40 18.85
C PRO A 341 21.94 4.41 17.53
N THR A 342 23.23 4.06 17.59
CA THR A 342 24.11 4.00 16.42
C THR A 342 23.61 2.99 15.40
N ALA A 343 23.24 1.78 15.83
CA ALA A 343 22.67 0.76 14.94
C ALA A 343 21.37 1.23 14.29
N ARG A 344 20.51 1.97 15.02
CA ARG A 344 19.32 2.56 14.46
C ARG A 344 19.63 3.57 13.35
N VAL A 345 20.57 4.48 13.60
CA VAL A 345 20.97 5.51 12.61
C VAL A 345 21.54 4.86 11.35
N GLU A 346 22.47 3.94 11.48
CA GLU A 346 23.10 3.27 10.35
C GLU A 346 22.11 2.51 9.48
N LEU A 347 21.19 1.76 10.10
CA LEU A 347 20.16 1.03 9.38
C LEU A 347 19.15 1.98 8.73
N GLY A 348 18.78 3.05 9.43
CA GLY A 348 17.87 4.08 8.92
C GLY A 348 18.42 4.81 7.69
N VAL A 349 19.73 5.12 7.67
CA VAL A 349 20.38 5.71 6.49
C VAL A 349 20.31 4.78 5.27
N ARG A 350 20.57 3.49 5.46
CA ARG A 350 20.44 2.49 4.38
C ARG A 350 19.00 2.36 3.89
N ALA A 351 18.04 2.29 4.83
CA ALA A 351 16.62 2.24 4.52
C ALA A 351 16.17 3.42 3.65
N ARG A 352 16.50 4.64 4.06
CA ARG A 352 16.16 5.86 3.33
C ARG A 352 16.84 5.93 1.96
N GLY A 353 18.11 5.56 1.86
CA GLY A 353 18.84 5.48 0.60
C GLY A 353 18.15 4.57 -0.41
N ARG A 354 17.74 3.38 0.03
CA ARG A 354 17.02 2.41 -0.79
C ARG A 354 15.70 2.95 -1.33
N VAL A 355 14.89 3.59 -0.46
CA VAL A 355 13.61 4.18 -0.90
C VAL A 355 13.83 5.33 -1.87
N ARG A 356 14.79 6.20 -1.61
CA ARG A 356 15.14 7.31 -2.50
C ARG A 356 15.47 6.85 -3.91
N GLU A 357 16.25 5.77 -4.00
CA GLU A 357 16.71 5.21 -5.26
C GLU A 357 15.62 4.47 -6.03
N ARG A 358 14.76 3.69 -5.34
CA ARG A 358 13.89 2.71 -5.98
C ARG A 358 12.39 2.96 -5.82
N TYR A 359 11.99 3.62 -4.72
CA TYR A 359 10.60 3.72 -4.31
C TYR A 359 10.15 5.15 -4.01
N SER A 360 10.91 6.15 -4.45
CA SER A 360 10.46 7.54 -4.37
C SER A 360 9.24 7.78 -5.28
N LEU A 361 8.45 8.80 -4.97
CA LEU A 361 7.32 9.20 -5.80
C LEU A 361 7.76 9.48 -7.24
N ASP A 362 8.88 10.18 -7.44
CA ASP A 362 9.39 10.49 -8.77
C ASP A 362 9.72 9.23 -9.57
N ARG A 363 10.36 8.24 -8.94
CA ARG A 363 10.64 6.95 -9.59
C ARG A 363 9.38 6.21 -9.98
N MET A 364 8.36 6.22 -9.14
CA MET A 364 7.06 5.64 -9.48
C MET A 364 6.45 6.35 -10.69
N LEU A 365 6.50 7.70 -10.71
CA LEU A 365 5.94 8.49 -11.81
C LEU A 365 6.71 8.26 -13.12
N ASP A 366 8.05 8.18 -13.09
CA ASP A 366 8.86 7.83 -14.27
C ASP A 366 8.52 6.45 -14.82
N ASN A 367 8.40 5.45 -13.93
CA ASN A 367 8.02 4.08 -14.32
C ASN A 367 6.61 4.05 -14.93
N LEU A 368 5.68 4.78 -14.34
CA LEU A 368 4.29 4.85 -14.80
C LEU A 368 4.19 5.55 -16.16
N ASP A 369 4.89 6.67 -16.32
CA ASP A 369 4.98 7.39 -17.60
C ASP A 369 5.55 6.51 -18.71
N GLY A 370 6.66 5.83 -18.42
CA GLY A 370 7.26 4.90 -19.37
C GLY A 370 6.32 3.76 -19.79
N VAL A 371 5.50 3.24 -18.87
CA VAL A 371 4.47 2.25 -19.19
C VAL A 371 3.36 2.87 -20.04
N TYR A 372 2.86 4.04 -19.68
CA TYR A 372 1.80 4.70 -20.44
C TYR A 372 2.26 5.03 -21.87
N ARG A 373 3.44 5.60 -22.05
CA ARG A 373 4.00 5.90 -23.39
C ARG A 373 4.11 4.65 -24.25
N ARG A 374 4.60 3.51 -23.70
CA ARG A 374 4.65 2.24 -24.44
C ARG A 374 3.26 1.75 -24.85
N ILE A 375 2.28 1.77 -23.94
CA ILE A 375 0.90 1.34 -24.21
C ILE A 375 0.25 2.23 -25.27
N LEU A 376 0.46 3.54 -25.21
CA LEU A 376 -0.17 4.51 -26.10
C LEU A 376 0.51 4.61 -27.46
N ALA A 377 1.78 4.23 -27.58
CA ALA A 377 2.52 4.22 -28.85
C ALA A 377 2.08 3.08 -29.80
N VAL A 378 1.60 1.97 -29.26
CA VAL A 378 1.12 0.82 -30.05
C VAL A 378 -0.24 1.14 -30.65
N GLY A 379 -0.31 1.42 -31.95
CA GLY A 379 -1.56 1.62 -32.72
C GLY A 379 -1.87 3.10 -33.06
N ARG A 380 -0.84 3.95 -33.20
CA ARG A 380 -0.90 5.16 -34.03
C ARG A 380 -0.57 4.84 -35.46
#